data_905fd786cdd89bb5526849cda6685fd5
#
_entry.id   905fd786cdd89bb5526849cda6685fd5
#
_cell.length_a   1.000
_cell.length_b   1.000
_cell.length_c   1.000
_cell.angle_alpha   90.00
_cell.angle_beta   90.00
_cell.angle_gamma   90.00
#
_symmetry.space_group_name_H-M   'P 1'
#
loop_
_entity.id
_entity.type
_entity.pdbx_description
1 polymer ?
#
loop_
_entity_poly.entity_id
_entity_poly.type
_entity_poly.pdbx_seq_one_letter_code
_entity_poly.pdbx_strand_id
1 'polypeptide(L)'
;MPKRGGERALPILLIALVAINAHAAEVIPPKPDRYFNDHAGVVPKAAADRFNEQLAQFERETSDQVVVAVFPRMQSDSDIADYTQRVAQAWGVGQKERRNGVVLFVFTQDRKMFIQVGYGLEGALPDATAFDITERHIKPLFRAGNYEDGLATGVDLIFKAIRGEYKGSGKTVAEQQRGGGAFKLLPFLFFIIVLIIISRVTRRLGGYSYSSRGGGPVFIPTGGGWSSGGGGFSGFSGGGGSFGGGGAGSSW
;
A
#
# COMPACT_ATOMS: atom_id res chain seq x y z
N MET A 1 8.02 -25.69 78.99
CA MET A 1 6.90 -25.84 78.06
C MET A 1 6.99 -24.75 77.01
N PRO A 2 7.44 -25.01 75.81
CA PRO A 2 7.48 -24.01 74.70
C PRO A 2 6.19 -24.06 73.92
N LYS A 3 5.54 -22.91 73.73
CA LYS A 3 4.41 -22.71 72.87
C LYS A 3 4.89 -22.67 71.37
N ARG A 4 4.43 -23.61 70.64
CA ARG A 4 4.55 -23.62 69.17
C ARG A 4 3.68 -22.51 68.62
N GLY A 5 4.31 -21.45 68.07
CA GLY A 5 3.67 -20.49 67.18
C GLY A 5 3.47 -21.12 65.80
N GLY A 6 2.21 -21.32 65.46
CA GLY A 6 1.86 -21.78 64.10
C GLY A 6 2.11 -20.67 63.09
N GLU A 7 3.09 -20.85 62.23
CA GLU A 7 3.25 -20.08 61.00
C GLU A 7 2.10 -20.42 60.07
N ARG A 8 1.12 -19.53 60.01
CA ARG A 8 0.12 -19.54 58.95
C ARG A 8 0.78 -19.04 57.68
N ALA A 9 1.32 -19.98 56.94
CA ALA A 9 1.70 -19.70 55.55
C ALA A 9 0.44 -19.24 54.81
N LEU A 10 0.40 -17.93 54.51
CA LEU A 10 -0.56 -17.35 53.62
C LEU A 10 -0.26 -17.93 52.21
N PRO A 11 -1.14 -18.67 51.57
CA PRO A 11 -0.94 -18.97 50.18
C PRO A 11 -1.05 -17.66 49.42
N ILE A 12 0.09 -17.14 49.00
CA ILE A 12 0.13 -16.09 47.99
C ILE A 12 -0.53 -16.71 46.76
N LEU A 13 -1.79 -16.40 46.59
CA LEU A 13 -2.57 -16.67 45.42
C LEU A 13 -1.91 -15.84 44.29
N LEU A 14 -0.96 -16.48 43.64
CA LEU A 14 -0.38 -15.99 42.38
C LEU A 14 -1.52 -16.02 41.37
N ILE A 15 -2.32 -14.97 41.37
CA ILE A 15 -3.24 -14.67 40.27
C ILE A 15 -2.32 -14.36 39.12
N ALA A 16 -1.95 -15.41 38.38
CA ALA A 16 -1.41 -15.25 37.05
C ALA A 16 -2.47 -14.48 36.27
N LEU A 17 -2.27 -13.19 36.13
CA LEU A 17 -3.01 -12.32 35.24
C LEU A 17 -2.69 -12.82 33.83
N VAL A 18 -3.40 -13.84 33.42
CA VAL A 18 -3.46 -14.24 32.01
C VAL A 18 -4.07 -13.03 31.32
N ALA A 19 -3.23 -12.18 30.79
CA ALA A 19 -3.64 -11.16 29.84
C ALA A 19 -4.22 -11.93 28.65
N ILE A 20 -5.51 -12.16 28.71
CA ILE A 20 -6.29 -12.57 27.54
C ILE A 20 -6.13 -11.39 26.60
N ASN A 21 -5.24 -11.54 25.63
CA ASN A 21 -5.25 -10.68 24.46
C ASN A 21 -6.60 -10.92 23.81
N ALA A 22 -7.60 -10.16 24.22
CA ALA A 22 -8.85 -10.06 23.50
C ALA A 22 -8.52 -9.39 22.18
N HIS A 23 -8.14 -10.20 21.19
CA HIS A 23 -8.17 -9.75 19.81
C HIS A 23 -9.62 -9.34 19.58
N ALA A 24 -9.83 -8.07 19.27
CA ALA A 24 -11.16 -7.61 18.89
C ALA A 24 -11.61 -8.52 17.75
N ALA A 25 -12.75 -9.20 17.93
CA ALA A 25 -13.29 -10.06 16.91
C ALA A 25 -13.47 -9.22 15.64
N GLU A 26 -12.94 -9.69 14.52
CA GLU A 26 -13.10 -9.04 13.23
C GLU A 26 -14.59 -8.83 12.94
N VAL A 27 -14.96 -7.62 12.58
CA VAL A 27 -16.33 -7.28 12.23
C VAL A 27 -16.42 -7.12 10.71
N ILE A 28 -17.19 -8.01 10.09
CA ILE A 28 -17.57 -7.88 8.68
C ILE A 28 -18.80 -6.95 8.62
N PRO A 29 -18.71 -5.77 7.98
CA PRO A 29 -19.84 -4.88 7.86
C PRO A 29 -21.00 -5.56 7.09
N PRO A 30 -22.26 -5.21 7.39
CA PRO A 30 -23.39 -5.75 6.65
C PRO A 30 -23.29 -5.36 5.17
N LYS A 31 -23.90 -6.22 4.31
CA LYS A 31 -23.96 -5.92 2.87
C LYS A 31 -24.62 -4.57 2.65
N PRO A 32 -23.99 -3.66 1.87
CA PRO A 32 -24.57 -2.36 1.58
C PRO A 32 -25.82 -2.49 0.68
N ASP A 33 -26.74 -1.55 0.84
CA ASP A 33 -27.95 -1.43 0.03
C ASP A 33 -27.78 -0.45 -1.14
N ARG A 34 -26.64 0.24 -1.20
CA ARG A 34 -26.30 1.24 -2.22
C ARG A 34 -24.94 0.91 -2.87
N TYR A 35 -24.72 1.46 -4.04
CA TYR A 35 -23.41 1.33 -4.71
C TYR A 35 -22.35 2.23 -4.05
N PHE A 36 -22.76 3.40 -3.57
CA PHE A 36 -21.89 4.33 -2.86
C PHE A 36 -22.30 4.44 -1.40
N ASN A 37 -21.40 4.10 -0.49
CA ASN A 37 -21.64 4.03 0.95
C ASN A 37 -20.58 4.82 1.69
N ASP A 38 -20.92 5.99 2.21
CA ASP A 38 -20.03 6.84 3.02
C ASP A 38 -20.46 6.80 4.48
N HIS A 39 -19.78 5.94 5.25
CA HIS A 39 -19.95 5.84 6.71
C HIS A 39 -18.99 6.78 7.47
N ALA A 40 -18.06 7.43 6.78
CA ALA A 40 -17.12 8.38 7.37
C ALA A 40 -17.61 9.83 7.28
N GLY A 41 -18.62 10.10 6.43
CA GLY A 41 -19.18 11.43 6.24
C GLY A 41 -18.22 12.42 5.59
N VAL A 42 -17.34 11.94 4.70
CA VAL A 42 -16.34 12.78 4.03
C VAL A 42 -16.82 13.37 2.71
N VAL A 43 -18.00 12.93 2.25
CA VAL A 43 -18.60 13.39 0.99
C VAL A 43 -19.96 14.01 1.26
N PRO A 44 -20.28 15.19 0.67
CA PRO A 44 -21.62 15.78 0.79
C PRO A 44 -22.70 14.84 0.25
N LYS A 45 -23.87 14.84 0.89
CA LYS A 45 -24.98 13.95 0.50
C LYS A 45 -25.33 14.04 -1.00
N ALA A 46 -25.36 15.24 -1.56
CA ALA A 46 -25.66 15.45 -2.98
C ALA A 46 -24.60 14.80 -3.89
N ALA A 47 -23.32 14.79 -3.50
CA ALA A 47 -22.27 14.10 -4.23
C ALA A 47 -22.38 12.58 -4.07
N ALA A 48 -22.69 12.09 -2.86
CA ALA A 48 -22.91 10.67 -2.61
C ALA A 48 -24.08 10.12 -3.46
N ASP A 49 -25.16 10.89 -3.61
CA ASP A 49 -26.30 10.51 -4.46
C ASP A 49 -25.90 10.49 -5.96
N ARG A 50 -25.09 11.44 -6.43
CA ARG A 50 -24.53 11.42 -7.81
C ARG A 50 -23.65 10.20 -8.05
N PHE A 51 -22.74 9.88 -7.13
CA PHE A 51 -21.89 8.67 -7.23
C PHE A 51 -22.75 7.41 -7.29
N ASN A 52 -23.76 7.31 -6.44
CA ASN A 52 -24.64 6.15 -6.44
C ASN A 52 -25.34 5.96 -7.80
N GLU A 53 -25.87 7.04 -8.40
CA GLU A 53 -26.51 6.96 -9.73
C GLU A 53 -25.50 6.61 -10.82
N GLN A 54 -24.29 7.20 -10.79
CA GLN A 54 -23.22 6.91 -11.75
C GLN A 54 -22.80 5.44 -11.71
N LEU A 55 -22.62 4.88 -10.51
CA LEU A 55 -22.26 3.48 -10.31
C LEU A 55 -23.39 2.54 -10.76
N ALA A 56 -24.65 2.88 -10.44
CA ALA A 56 -25.81 2.11 -10.89
C ALA A 56 -25.98 2.16 -12.42
N GLN A 57 -25.71 3.31 -13.03
CA GLN A 57 -25.74 3.44 -14.49
C GLN A 57 -24.67 2.60 -15.16
N PHE A 58 -23.45 2.59 -14.60
CA PHE A 58 -22.35 1.77 -15.10
C PHE A 58 -22.73 0.27 -15.12
N GLU A 59 -23.35 -0.23 -14.02
CA GLU A 59 -23.80 -1.63 -14.01
C GLU A 59 -24.89 -1.91 -15.04
N ARG A 60 -25.83 -0.96 -15.27
CA ARG A 60 -26.85 -1.11 -16.32
C ARG A 60 -26.25 -1.22 -17.73
N GLU A 61 -25.15 -0.49 -17.97
CA GLU A 61 -24.49 -0.45 -19.29
C GLU A 61 -23.59 -1.65 -19.55
N THR A 62 -22.87 -2.11 -18.52
CA THR A 62 -21.79 -3.12 -18.66
C THR A 62 -22.12 -4.46 -18.05
N SER A 63 -23.09 -4.49 -17.13
CA SER A 63 -23.35 -5.59 -16.20
C SER A 63 -22.24 -5.83 -15.16
N ASP A 64 -21.19 -5.01 -15.13
CA ASP A 64 -20.12 -5.08 -14.14
C ASP A 64 -20.48 -4.22 -12.94
N GLN A 65 -20.32 -4.77 -11.74
CA GLN A 65 -20.73 -4.11 -10.51
C GLN A 65 -19.55 -3.46 -9.80
N VAL A 66 -19.62 -2.14 -9.64
CA VAL A 66 -18.64 -1.37 -8.88
C VAL A 66 -19.30 -0.78 -7.65
N VAL A 67 -18.70 -1.02 -6.48
CA VAL A 67 -19.17 -0.51 -5.18
C VAL A 67 -18.06 0.32 -4.55
N VAL A 68 -18.44 1.41 -3.91
CA VAL A 68 -17.54 2.25 -3.12
C VAL A 68 -17.98 2.22 -1.66
N ALA A 69 -17.05 1.95 -0.76
CA ALA A 69 -17.31 1.90 0.67
C ALA A 69 -16.25 2.69 1.44
N VAL A 70 -16.69 3.76 2.07
CA VAL A 70 -15.85 4.66 2.85
C VAL A 70 -16.19 4.49 4.33
N PHE A 71 -15.22 4.07 5.11
CA PHE A 71 -15.33 3.84 6.56
C PHE A 71 -14.38 4.76 7.33
N PRO A 72 -14.68 5.10 8.59
CA PRO A 72 -13.71 5.79 9.44
C PRO A 72 -12.45 4.94 9.66
N ARG A 73 -12.64 3.66 10.04
CA ARG A 73 -11.55 2.73 10.36
C ARG A 73 -11.86 1.33 9.89
N MET A 74 -10.81 0.57 9.67
CA MET A 74 -10.88 -0.87 9.49
C MET A 74 -11.24 -1.54 10.82
N GLN A 75 -12.15 -2.48 10.81
CA GLN A 75 -12.60 -3.20 12.02
C GLN A 75 -11.95 -4.59 12.10
N SER A 76 -10.65 -4.62 11.91
CA SER A 76 -9.84 -5.83 11.94
C SER A 76 -8.38 -5.46 12.16
N ASP A 77 -7.63 -6.35 12.83
CA ASP A 77 -6.17 -6.29 12.96
C ASP A 77 -5.45 -7.01 11.79
N SER A 78 -6.21 -7.57 10.85
CA SER A 78 -5.69 -8.26 9.66
C SER A 78 -5.06 -7.26 8.67
N ASP A 79 -4.30 -7.80 7.72
CA ASP A 79 -3.88 -7.01 6.56
C ASP A 79 -5.09 -6.49 5.78
N ILE A 80 -4.94 -5.31 5.18
CA ILE A 80 -6.04 -4.64 4.47
C ILE A 80 -6.53 -5.47 3.28
N ALA A 81 -5.64 -6.15 2.55
CA ALA A 81 -6.02 -6.98 1.41
C ALA A 81 -6.89 -8.14 1.86
N ASP A 82 -6.48 -8.84 2.93
CA ASP A 82 -7.22 -9.96 3.51
C ASP A 82 -8.59 -9.53 4.05
N TYR A 83 -8.62 -8.44 4.82
CA TYR A 83 -9.88 -7.95 5.38
C TYR A 83 -10.86 -7.54 4.30
N THR A 84 -10.43 -6.72 3.34
CA THR A 84 -11.30 -6.22 2.27
C THR A 84 -11.75 -7.33 1.33
N GLN A 85 -10.92 -8.38 1.14
CA GLN A 85 -11.32 -9.58 0.39
C GLN A 85 -12.47 -10.31 1.09
N ARG A 86 -12.37 -10.55 2.41
CA ARG A 86 -13.45 -11.19 3.18
C ARG A 86 -14.73 -10.38 3.16
N VAL A 87 -14.62 -9.06 3.30
CA VAL A 87 -15.77 -8.15 3.23
C VAL A 87 -16.42 -8.20 1.84
N ALA A 88 -15.65 -8.03 0.76
CA ALA A 88 -16.16 -8.08 -0.61
C ALA A 88 -16.82 -9.42 -0.93
N GLN A 89 -16.25 -10.50 -0.43
CA GLN A 89 -16.77 -11.86 -0.59
C GLN A 89 -18.10 -12.07 0.18
N ALA A 90 -18.17 -11.57 1.42
CA ALA A 90 -19.39 -11.63 2.23
C ALA A 90 -20.52 -10.80 1.62
N TRP A 91 -20.19 -9.66 0.99
CA TRP A 91 -21.16 -8.82 0.28
C TRP A 91 -21.63 -9.45 -1.03
N GLY A 92 -20.84 -10.35 -1.63
CA GLY A 92 -21.14 -11.01 -2.89
C GLY A 92 -21.28 -10.01 -4.04
N VAL A 93 -20.38 -9.00 -4.09
CA VAL A 93 -20.40 -7.97 -5.15
C VAL A 93 -20.07 -8.62 -6.49
N GLY A 94 -20.81 -8.24 -7.52
CA GLY A 94 -20.73 -8.83 -8.86
C GLY A 94 -21.64 -10.04 -9.05
N GLN A 95 -21.71 -10.51 -10.27
CA GLN A 95 -22.50 -11.70 -10.65
C GLN A 95 -21.73 -12.98 -10.32
N LYS A 96 -22.38 -13.97 -9.75
CA LYS A 96 -21.76 -15.23 -9.30
C LYS A 96 -21.01 -15.94 -10.42
N GLU A 97 -21.63 -16.02 -11.59
CA GLU A 97 -21.07 -16.72 -12.76
C GLU A 97 -19.94 -15.95 -13.42
N ARG A 98 -20.04 -14.62 -13.45
CA ARG A 98 -19.07 -13.74 -14.12
C ARG A 98 -17.96 -13.27 -13.19
N ARG A 99 -18.20 -13.23 -11.87
CA ARG A 99 -17.26 -12.72 -10.85
C ARG A 99 -16.75 -11.32 -11.18
N ASN A 100 -17.65 -10.49 -11.69
CA ASN A 100 -17.38 -9.18 -12.28
C ASN A 100 -17.68 -8.03 -11.30
N GLY A 101 -17.28 -8.19 -10.07
CA GLY A 101 -17.40 -7.19 -9.02
C GLY A 101 -16.10 -6.45 -8.77
N VAL A 102 -16.18 -5.16 -8.46
CA VAL A 102 -15.08 -4.34 -7.95
C VAL A 102 -15.55 -3.60 -6.72
N VAL A 103 -14.71 -3.53 -5.68
CA VAL A 103 -15.01 -2.73 -4.49
C VAL A 103 -13.82 -1.82 -4.17
N LEU A 104 -14.06 -0.51 -4.16
CA LEU A 104 -13.11 0.47 -3.64
C LEU A 104 -13.40 0.69 -2.16
N PHE A 105 -12.51 0.19 -1.29
CA PHE A 105 -12.53 0.44 0.14
C PHE A 105 -11.65 1.62 0.50
N VAL A 106 -12.14 2.50 1.39
CA VAL A 106 -11.39 3.64 1.92
C VAL A 106 -11.59 3.69 3.43
N PHE A 107 -10.50 3.75 4.20
CA PHE A 107 -10.48 3.87 5.65
C PHE A 107 -9.81 5.20 6.01
N THR A 108 -10.62 6.22 6.27
CA THR A 108 -10.17 7.62 6.31
C THR A 108 -9.24 7.93 7.48
N GLN A 109 -9.49 7.37 8.66
CA GLN A 109 -8.66 7.57 9.85
C GLN A 109 -7.39 6.70 9.82
N ASP A 110 -7.46 5.52 9.20
CA ASP A 110 -6.29 4.65 9.01
C ASP A 110 -5.44 5.09 7.82
N ARG A 111 -5.98 6.01 6.99
CA ARG A 111 -5.36 6.49 5.75
C ARG A 111 -4.96 5.36 4.82
N LYS A 112 -5.86 4.41 4.65
CA LYS A 112 -5.67 3.24 3.80
C LYS A 112 -6.80 3.13 2.80
N MET A 113 -6.49 2.67 1.60
CA MET A 113 -7.48 2.32 0.58
C MET A 113 -7.06 1.06 -0.14
N PHE A 114 -8.04 0.33 -0.65
CA PHE A 114 -7.82 -0.89 -1.41
C PHE A 114 -8.91 -1.07 -2.47
N ILE A 115 -8.52 -1.43 -3.68
CA ILE A 115 -9.43 -1.85 -4.75
C ILE A 115 -9.40 -3.39 -4.78
N GLN A 116 -10.50 -4.01 -4.40
CA GLN A 116 -10.70 -5.45 -4.58
C GLN A 116 -11.32 -5.71 -5.95
N VAL A 117 -10.74 -6.63 -6.70
CA VAL A 117 -11.16 -6.96 -8.06
C VAL A 117 -11.63 -8.41 -8.13
N GLY A 118 -12.83 -8.62 -8.62
CA GLY A 118 -13.35 -9.95 -8.88
C GLY A 118 -12.62 -10.62 -10.05
N TYR A 119 -12.47 -11.93 -9.98
CA TYR A 119 -11.68 -12.72 -10.92
C TYR A 119 -12.02 -12.47 -12.41
N GLY A 120 -13.31 -12.20 -12.71
CA GLY A 120 -13.75 -11.91 -14.08
C GLY A 120 -13.25 -10.58 -14.64
N LEU A 121 -12.79 -9.67 -13.78
CA LEU A 121 -12.29 -8.34 -14.16
C LEU A 121 -10.78 -8.17 -14.02
N GLU A 122 -10.04 -9.17 -13.53
CA GLU A 122 -8.57 -9.10 -13.38
C GLU A 122 -7.86 -8.84 -14.72
N GLY A 123 -8.42 -9.31 -15.83
CA GLY A 123 -7.90 -9.02 -17.16
C GLY A 123 -8.06 -7.56 -17.60
N ALA A 124 -9.13 -6.89 -17.15
CA ALA A 124 -9.43 -5.49 -17.48
C ALA A 124 -8.82 -4.54 -16.44
N LEU A 125 -8.86 -4.92 -15.16
CA LEU A 125 -8.34 -4.14 -14.03
C LEU A 125 -7.32 -5.00 -13.23
N PRO A 126 -6.13 -5.27 -13.78
CA PRO A 126 -5.10 -6.01 -13.06
C PRO A 126 -4.53 -5.20 -11.89
N ASP A 127 -3.87 -5.88 -10.95
CA ASP A 127 -3.28 -5.29 -9.74
C ASP A 127 -2.40 -4.06 -10.03
N ALA A 128 -1.61 -4.12 -11.08
CA ALA A 128 -0.75 -3.00 -11.48
C ALA A 128 -1.57 -1.75 -11.86
N THR A 129 -2.73 -1.92 -12.50
CA THR A 129 -3.64 -0.83 -12.82
C THR A 129 -4.38 -0.33 -11.59
N ALA A 130 -4.86 -1.22 -10.72
CA ALA A 130 -5.47 -0.86 -9.45
C ALA A 130 -4.49 -0.09 -8.54
N PHE A 131 -3.22 -0.52 -8.49
CA PHE A 131 -2.15 0.19 -7.78
C PHE A 131 -1.88 1.58 -8.38
N ASP A 132 -1.83 1.70 -9.69
CA ASP A 132 -1.62 2.98 -10.38
C ASP A 132 -2.74 3.98 -10.05
N ILE A 133 -3.99 3.51 -10.08
CA ILE A 133 -5.17 4.31 -9.72
C ILE A 133 -5.07 4.79 -8.27
N THR A 134 -4.79 3.89 -7.31
CA THR A 134 -4.73 4.25 -5.90
C THR A 134 -3.54 5.14 -5.58
N GLU A 135 -2.34 4.80 -6.02
CA GLU A 135 -1.10 5.47 -5.63
C GLU A 135 -0.90 6.81 -6.34
N ARG A 136 -1.23 6.90 -7.64
CA ARG A 136 -0.92 8.08 -8.43
C ARG A 136 -2.08 9.05 -8.60
N HIS A 137 -3.30 8.53 -8.56
CA HIS A 137 -4.47 9.36 -8.86
C HIS A 137 -5.30 9.68 -7.62
N ILE A 138 -5.62 8.70 -6.77
CA ILE A 138 -6.45 8.94 -5.58
C ILE A 138 -5.62 9.53 -4.45
N LYS A 139 -4.50 8.92 -4.13
CA LYS A 139 -3.64 9.28 -2.98
C LYS A 139 -3.24 10.75 -2.90
N PRO A 140 -2.81 11.43 -3.97
CA PRO A 140 -2.46 12.84 -3.90
C PRO A 140 -3.65 13.72 -3.49
N LEU A 141 -4.85 13.40 -3.97
CA LEU A 141 -6.08 14.12 -3.64
C LEU A 141 -6.50 13.89 -2.19
N PHE A 142 -6.41 12.66 -1.71
CA PHE A 142 -6.69 12.33 -0.30
C PHE A 142 -5.69 12.98 0.67
N ARG A 143 -4.42 13.07 0.29
CA ARG A 143 -3.41 13.82 1.06
C ARG A 143 -3.73 15.31 1.17
N ALA A 144 -4.34 15.88 0.13
CA ALA A 144 -4.79 17.26 0.12
C ALA A 144 -6.15 17.46 0.85
N GLY A 145 -6.77 16.39 1.35
CA GLY A 145 -8.09 16.43 1.98
C GLY A 145 -9.27 16.42 0.99
N ASN A 146 -9.00 16.34 -0.30
CA ASN A 146 -10.01 16.38 -1.36
C ASN A 146 -10.59 14.98 -1.61
N TYR A 147 -11.40 14.50 -0.67
CA TYR A 147 -11.97 13.14 -0.74
C TYR A 147 -12.94 12.97 -1.90
N GLU A 148 -13.82 13.96 -2.16
CA GLU A 148 -14.79 13.92 -3.25
C GLU A 148 -14.09 13.77 -4.61
N ASP A 149 -13.11 14.62 -4.90
CA ASP A 149 -12.35 14.58 -6.16
C ASP A 149 -11.54 13.29 -6.31
N GLY A 150 -10.97 12.80 -5.20
CA GLY A 150 -10.23 11.54 -5.20
C GLY A 150 -11.12 10.34 -5.51
N LEU A 151 -12.31 10.28 -4.92
CA LEU A 151 -13.29 9.24 -5.20
C LEU A 151 -13.84 9.34 -6.63
N ALA A 152 -14.13 10.56 -7.11
CA ALA A 152 -14.56 10.79 -8.48
C ALA A 152 -13.51 10.30 -9.50
N THR A 153 -12.26 10.68 -9.28
CA THR A 153 -11.13 10.25 -10.11
C THR A 153 -10.96 8.73 -10.08
N GLY A 154 -11.03 8.13 -8.89
CA GLY A 154 -10.89 6.68 -8.75
C GLY A 154 -11.98 5.91 -9.47
N VAL A 155 -13.25 6.32 -9.30
CA VAL A 155 -14.40 5.69 -9.98
C VAL A 155 -14.29 5.82 -11.49
N ASP A 156 -13.97 7.01 -12.01
CA ASP A 156 -13.80 7.24 -13.46
C ASP A 156 -12.70 6.37 -14.06
N LEU A 157 -11.55 6.26 -13.39
CA LEU A 157 -10.44 5.44 -13.85
C LEU A 157 -10.74 3.93 -13.76
N ILE A 158 -11.47 3.47 -12.74
CA ILE A 158 -11.95 2.09 -12.66
C ILE A 158 -12.88 1.79 -13.86
N PHE A 159 -13.83 2.67 -14.17
CA PHE A 159 -14.71 2.51 -15.32
C PHE A 159 -13.95 2.46 -16.65
N LYS A 160 -12.99 3.36 -16.84
CA LYS A 160 -12.14 3.38 -18.02
C LYS A 160 -11.30 2.12 -18.17
N ALA A 161 -10.79 1.60 -17.05
CA ALA A 161 -10.03 0.34 -17.05
C ALA A 161 -10.92 -0.83 -17.47
N ILE A 162 -12.13 -0.96 -16.89
CA ILE A 162 -13.07 -2.02 -17.23
C ILE A 162 -13.50 -1.95 -18.71
N ARG A 163 -13.68 -0.75 -19.24
CA ARG A 163 -13.97 -0.54 -20.67
C ARG A 163 -12.76 -0.74 -21.60
N GLY A 164 -11.57 -0.96 -21.04
CA GLY A 164 -10.33 -1.10 -21.82
C GLY A 164 -9.73 0.22 -22.33
N GLU A 165 -10.26 1.35 -21.87
CA GLU A 165 -9.83 2.70 -22.25
C GLU A 165 -8.61 3.20 -21.43
N TYR A 166 -8.41 2.63 -20.23
CA TYR A 166 -7.30 2.95 -19.35
C TYR A 166 -6.45 1.71 -19.08
N LYS A 167 -5.15 1.83 -19.33
CA LYS A 167 -4.16 0.83 -18.91
C LYS A 167 -3.13 1.53 -18.06
N GLY A 168 -2.92 1.05 -16.85
CA GLY A 168 -1.88 1.54 -15.98
C GLY A 168 -0.50 1.47 -16.65
N SER A 169 0.44 2.25 -16.18
CA SER A 169 1.79 2.35 -16.76
C SER A 169 2.56 1.02 -16.79
N GLY A 170 2.05 -0.03 -16.15
CA GLY A 170 2.70 -1.34 -16.01
C GLY A 170 4.00 -1.31 -15.21
N LYS A 171 4.34 -0.16 -14.62
CA LYS A 171 5.57 0.01 -13.84
C LYS A 171 5.24 0.29 -12.38
N THR A 172 5.90 -0.44 -11.49
CA THR A 172 5.84 -0.16 -10.06
C THR A 172 6.65 1.11 -9.73
N VAL A 173 6.36 1.75 -8.58
CA VAL A 173 7.12 2.91 -8.09
C VAL A 173 8.62 2.58 -7.97
N ALA A 174 8.95 1.35 -7.55
CA ALA A 174 10.33 0.88 -7.45
C ALA A 174 11.04 0.81 -8.82
N GLU A 175 10.33 0.43 -9.88
CA GLU A 175 10.89 0.39 -11.25
C GLU A 175 11.08 1.78 -11.84
N GLN A 176 10.19 2.73 -11.52
CA GLN A 176 10.37 4.12 -11.95
C GLN A 176 11.56 4.80 -11.26
N GLN A 177 11.78 4.51 -9.98
CA GLN A 177 12.94 5.05 -9.25
C GLN A 177 14.26 4.47 -9.75
N ARG A 178 14.30 3.24 -10.26
CA ARG A 178 15.48 2.64 -10.87
C ARG A 178 15.85 3.26 -12.22
N GLY A 179 14.89 3.72 -13.00
CA GLY A 179 15.13 4.40 -14.28
C GLY A 179 15.82 5.76 -14.17
N GLY A 180 15.74 6.43 -13.01
CA GLY A 180 16.38 7.73 -12.75
C GLY A 180 17.82 7.66 -12.22
N GLY A 181 18.31 6.47 -11.89
CA GLY A 181 19.62 6.31 -11.26
C GLY A 181 20.81 6.59 -12.19
N ALA A 182 20.67 6.30 -13.47
CA ALA A 182 21.77 6.52 -14.43
C ALA A 182 22.08 8.01 -14.65
N PHE A 183 21.07 8.87 -14.58
CA PHE A 183 21.27 10.33 -14.71
C PHE A 183 21.98 10.96 -13.49
N LYS A 184 21.89 10.35 -12.32
CA LYS A 184 22.56 10.86 -11.11
C LYS A 184 24.07 10.57 -11.10
N LEU A 185 24.53 9.63 -11.91
CA LEU A 185 25.97 9.30 -12.05
C LEU A 185 26.69 10.20 -13.06
N LEU A 186 25.99 10.85 -13.99
CA LEU A 186 26.56 11.73 -14.99
C LEU A 186 27.39 12.89 -14.40
N PRO A 187 26.89 13.67 -13.41
CA PRO A 187 27.69 14.72 -12.79
C PRO A 187 28.90 14.20 -12.02
N PHE A 188 28.78 13.00 -11.42
CA PHE A 188 29.91 12.37 -10.73
C PHE A 188 30.99 11.89 -11.71
N LEU A 189 30.60 11.32 -12.83
CA LEU A 189 31.51 10.91 -13.90
C LEU A 189 32.18 12.11 -14.55
N PHE A 190 31.44 13.19 -14.77
CA PHE A 190 31.98 14.48 -15.21
C PHE A 190 33.01 15.04 -14.22
N PHE A 191 32.73 15.00 -12.93
CA PHE A 191 33.64 15.43 -11.88
C PHE A 191 34.94 14.61 -11.87
N ILE A 192 34.87 13.29 -12.02
CA ILE A 192 36.03 12.41 -12.13
C ILE A 192 36.89 12.76 -13.38
N ILE A 193 36.24 13.00 -14.53
CA ILE A 193 36.94 13.39 -15.75
C ILE A 193 37.65 14.71 -15.55
N VAL A 194 37.03 15.69 -14.93
CA VAL A 194 37.65 16.98 -14.61
C VAL A 194 38.86 16.81 -13.69
N LEU A 195 38.77 15.98 -12.64
CA LEU A 195 39.89 15.67 -11.76
C LEU A 195 41.05 14.98 -12.50
N ILE A 196 40.79 14.07 -13.43
CA ILE A 196 41.80 13.41 -14.25
C ILE A 196 42.47 14.43 -15.16
N ILE A 197 41.73 15.36 -15.77
CA ILE A 197 42.29 16.41 -16.62
C ILE A 197 43.17 17.32 -15.79
N ILE A 198 42.71 17.80 -14.62
CA ILE A 198 43.52 18.63 -13.72
C ILE A 198 44.78 17.89 -13.30
N SER A 199 44.72 16.62 -12.93
CA SER A 199 45.90 15.84 -12.52
C SER A 199 46.89 15.62 -13.66
N ARG A 200 46.42 15.56 -14.91
CA ARG A 200 47.32 15.46 -16.08
C ARG A 200 47.93 16.82 -16.44
N VAL A 201 47.21 17.89 -16.29
CA VAL A 201 47.71 19.26 -16.54
C VAL A 201 48.75 19.66 -15.49
N THR A 202 48.47 19.35 -14.20
CA THR A 202 49.45 19.64 -13.11
C THR A 202 50.74 18.80 -13.21
N ARG A 203 50.65 17.56 -13.73
CA ARG A 203 51.84 16.74 -14.02
C ARG A 203 52.69 17.27 -15.17
N ARG A 204 52.12 18.09 -16.08
CA ARG A 204 52.85 18.71 -17.18
C ARG A 204 53.51 20.07 -16.83
N LEU A 205 53.08 20.67 -15.73
CA LEU A 205 53.49 22.03 -15.31
C LEU A 205 54.54 22.07 -14.21
N GLY A 206 55.40 21.05 -14.08
CA GLY A 206 56.62 21.15 -13.31
C GLY A 206 56.64 20.34 -12.04
N GLY A 207 57.63 19.45 -12.01
CA GLY A 207 58.01 18.66 -10.87
C GLY A 207 58.58 19.50 -9.74
N TYR A 208 58.06 19.28 -8.57
CA TYR A 208 58.81 19.39 -7.34
C TYR A 208 58.71 18.01 -6.66
N SER A 209 59.81 17.27 -6.73
CA SER A 209 59.97 16.03 -5.98
C SER A 209 60.23 16.35 -4.52
N TYR A 210 59.25 16.10 -3.65
CA TYR A 210 59.49 16.00 -2.22
C TYR A 210 59.57 14.51 -1.86
N SER A 211 60.77 14.01 -1.63
CA SER A 211 60.97 12.70 -1.07
C SER A 211 60.82 12.78 0.44
N SER A 212 59.75 12.31 1.00
CA SER A 212 59.68 11.96 2.40
C SER A 212 59.50 10.45 2.54
N ARG A 213 60.47 9.91 3.19
CA ARG A 213 60.65 8.52 3.57
C ARG A 213 59.67 8.18 4.67
N GLY A 214 58.92 7.09 4.55
CA GLY A 214 58.32 6.38 5.69
C GLY A 214 56.82 6.54 5.83
N GLY A 215 56.09 5.45 5.64
CA GLY A 215 54.71 5.30 5.97
C GLY A 215 54.05 4.15 5.20
N GLY A 216 53.97 2.98 5.81
CA GLY A 216 53.41 1.78 5.22
C GLY A 216 51.91 1.90 4.94
N PRO A 217 51.33 1.01 4.16
CA PRO A 217 49.92 1.06 3.79
C PRO A 217 49.04 0.81 4.99
N VAL A 218 48.20 1.80 5.30
CA VAL A 218 47.10 1.64 6.28
C VAL A 218 45.96 0.90 5.57
N PHE A 219 45.78 -0.35 5.91
CA PHE A 219 44.59 -1.10 5.56
C PHE A 219 43.40 -0.56 6.40
N ILE A 220 42.44 0.08 5.77
CA ILE A 220 41.15 0.38 6.37
C ILE A 220 40.23 -0.80 6.06
N PRO A 221 39.76 -1.57 7.06
CA PRO A 221 38.78 -2.60 6.81
C PRO A 221 37.42 -1.91 6.58
N THR A 222 36.98 -1.88 5.33
CA THR A 222 35.58 -1.57 5.00
C THR A 222 34.75 -2.81 5.24
N GLY A 223 34.42 -3.05 6.51
CA GLY A 223 33.37 -3.96 6.93
C GLY A 223 32.19 -3.15 7.41
N GLY A 224 31.16 -3.05 6.60
CA GLY A 224 29.92 -2.40 6.94
C GLY A 224 28.84 -2.85 5.95
N GLY A 225 28.31 -4.04 6.19
CA GLY A 225 27.12 -4.51 5.51
C GLY A 225 25.94 -3.62 5.88
N TRP A 226 25.45 -2.87 4.94
CA TRP A 226 24.18 -2.22 5.05
C TRP A 226 23.11 -3.20 4.56
N SER A 227 22.47 -3.89 5.50
CA SER A 227 21.21 -4.57 5.24
C SER A 227 20.14 -3.48 5.17
N SER A 228 19.82 -3.04 3.96
CA SER A 228 18.61 -2.28 3.73
C SER A 228 17.45 -3.26 3.80
N GLY A 229 16.75 -3.28 4.95
CA GLY A 229 15.45 -3.88 5.08
C GLY A 229 14.45 -3.10 4.23
N GLY A 230 14.39 -3.40 2.94
CA GLY A 230 13.31 -3.00 2.08
C GLY A 230 12.15 -3.92 2.37
N GLY A 231 11.14 -3.44 3.11
CA GLY A 231 9.84 -4.06 3.16
C GLY A 231 9.21 -4.01 1.77
N GLY A 232 9.57 -4.97 0.93
CA GLY A 232 8.88 -5.22 -0.31
C GLY A 232 7.54 -5.87 0.05
N PHE A 233 6.44 -5.26 -0.35
CA PHE A 233 5.18 -5.96 -0.47
C PHE A 233 5.39 -7.06 -1.52
N SER A 234 5.66 -8.27 -1.05
CA SER A 234 5.61 -9.47 -1.86
C SER A 234 4.14 -9.73 -2.15
N GLY A 235 3.77 -9.76 -3.43
CA GLY A 235 2.45 -10.16 -3.86
C GLY A 235 2.09 -11.50 -3.24
N PHE A 236 0.99 -11.52 -2.49
CA PHE A 236 0.46 -12.71 -1.88
C PHE A 236 -0.23 -13.55 -2.96
N SER A 237 0.25 -14.75 -3.18
CA SER A 237 -0.40 -15.80 -3.94
C SER A 237 -1.14 -16.69 -2.95
N GLY A 238 -2.42 -16.42 -2.74
CA GLY A 238 -3.28 -17.23 -1.89
C GLY A 238 -4.49 -17.76 -2.65
N GLY A 239 -4.69 -19.08 -2.62
CA GLY A 239 -5.68 -19.76 -3.45
C GLY A 239 -7.11 -19.65 -2.94
N GLY A 240 -8.07 -19.43 -3.84
CA GLY A 240 -9.39 -20.02 -3.79
C GLY A 240 -10.49 -19.23 -3.13
N GLY A 241 -11.08 -18.27 -3.82
CA GLY A 241 -12.38 -17.69 -3.50
C GLY A 241 -12.91 -16.89 -4.67
N SER A 242 -14.17 -16.47 -4.65
CA SER A 242 -14.83 -15.74 -5.74
C SER A 242 -14.20 -14.38 -6.05
N PHE A 243 -13.46 -13.81 -5.11
CA PHE A 243 -12.44 -12.79 -5.33
C PHE A 243 -11.10 -13.51 -5.29
N GLY A 244 -10.38 -13.53 -6.38
CA GLY A 244 -9.11 -14.23 -6.52
C GLY A 244 -7.93 -13.62 -5.78
N GLY A 245 -8.16 -12.68 -4.88
CA GLY A 245 -7.11 -11.88 -4.25
C GLY A 245 -6.52 -10.82 -5.17
N GLY A 246 -7.10 -10.63 -6.35
CA GLY A 246 -6.73 -9.56 -7.26
C GLY A 246 -7.13 -8.20 -6.70
N GLY A 247 -6.25 -7.22 -6.87
CA GLY A 247 -6.46 -5.87 -6.39
C GLY A 247 -5.20 -5.24 -5.85
N ALA A 248 -5.27 -3.97 -5.55
CA ALA A 248 -4.16 -3.26 -4.94
C ALA A 248 -4.64 -2.07 -4.11
N GLY A 249 -3.80 -1.65 -3.19
CA GLY A 249 -4.09 -0.53 -2.32
C GLY A 249 -2.89 0.34 -2.09
N SER A 250 -3.15 1.47 -1.45
CA SER A 250 -2.12 2.38 -0.97
C SER A 250 -2.54 3.04 0.34
N SER A 251 -1.58 3.71 0.98
CA SER A 251 -1.78 4.54 2.17
C SER A 251 -1.32 5.97 1.89
N TRP A 252 -1.97 6.97 2.52
CA TRP A 252 -1.68 8.40 2.33
C TRP A 252 -1.41 9.17 3.60
#